data_1b5f5c641a0704a94bdc1c3048576a10
#
_entry.id   1b5f5c641a0704a94bdc1c3048576a10
#
_cell.length_a   1.000
_cell.length_b   1.000
_cell.length_c   1.000
_cell.angle_alpha   90.00
_cell.angle_beta   90.00
_cell.angle_gamma   90.00
#
_symmetry.space_group_name_H-M   'P 1'
#
loop_
_entity.id
_entity.type
_entity.pdbx_description
1 polymer ?
#
loop_
_entity_poly.entity_id
_entity_poly.type
_entity_poly.pdbx_seq_one_letter_code
_entity_poly.pdbx_strand_id
1 'polypeptide(L)'
;MKKLLCMVSALLLAGTSFAAEVQTNGNYVTIRPDGGQAKVIRLEVMNDNIIRVRATSKDALPDKPASLMIVPQVAPAKGSYAVSEEGETVVVKAKNVKAVVQKATGEVTFFDAAGNLLLKEAEEGKKFWDFTVPERELGMKTG
;
A
#
# COMPACT_ATOMS: atom_id res chain seq x y z
N MET A 1 59.17 -10.58 26.36
CA MET A 1 58.17 -9.56 25.94
C MET A 1 57.09 -10.26 25.13
N LYS A 2 56.02 -10.63 25.77
CA LYS A 2 54.83 -11.27 25.09
C LYS A 2 53.80 -10.22 24.84
N LYS A 3 53.57 -9.88 23.55
CA LYS A 3 52.50 -8.99 23.12
C LYS A 3 51.19 -9.77 23.12
N LEU A 4 50.32 -9.45 24.04
CA LEU A 4 48.95 -9.97 24.12
C LEU A 4 48.08 -9.23 23.09
N LEU A 5 47.68 -9.93 22.02
CA LEU A 5 46.81 -9.42 20.98
C LEU A 5 45.37 -9.65 21.42
N CYS A 6 44.70 -8.61 21.93
CA CYS A 6 43.27 -8.64 22.22
C CYS A 6 42.50 -8.57 20.90
N MET A 7 41.97 -9.72 20.44
CA MET A 7 40.94 -9.75 19.40
C MET A 7 39.59 -9.32 20.00
N VAL A 8 39.19 -8.10 19.72
CA VAL A 8 37.81 -7.65 19.97
C VAL A 8 36.96 -8.15 18.82
N SER A 9 36.22 -9.22 19.09
CA SER A 9 35.23 -9.76 18.14
C SER A 9 33.99 -8.85 18.19
N ALA A 10 33.87 -7.96 17.23
CA ALA A 10 32.65 -7.15 17.02
C ALA A 10 31.58 -8.05 16.45
N LEU A 11 30.64 -8.47 17.29
CA LEU A 11 29.43 -9.18 16.90
C LEU A 11 28.49 -8.18 16.21
N LEU A 12 28.52 -8.14 14.86
CA LEU A 12 27.51 -7.43 14.10
C LEU A 12 26.18 -8.18 14.27
N LEU A 13 25.30 -7.64 15.10
CA LEU A 13 23.88 -7.96 15.04
C LEU A 13 23.34 -7.36 13.74
N ALA A 14 23.26 -8.17 12.68
CA ALA A 14 22.47 -7.86 11.50
C ALA A 14 21.00 -7.92 11.92
N GLY A 15 20.46 -6.79 12.36
CA GLY A 15 19.03 -6.63 12.51
C GLY A 15 18.41 -6.76 11.13
N THR A 16 17.62 -7.81 10.89
CA THR A 16 16.75 -7.90 9.71
C THR A 16 15.66 -6.85 9.88
N SER A 17 15.90 -5.62 9.44
CA SER A 17 14.82 -4.67 9.27
C SER A 17 14.00 -5.20 8.10
N PHE A 18 12.80 -5.68 8.38
CA PHE A 18 11.79 -5.89 7.36
C PHE A 18 11.43 -4.50 6.84
N ALA A 19 12.01 -4.13 5.70
CA ALA A 19 11.64 -2.90 5.02
C ALA A 19 10.41 -3.19 4.15
N ALA A 20 9.40 -2.33 4.23
CA ALA A 20 8.22 -2.45 3.38
C ALA A 20 8.63 -2.59 1.90
N GLU A 21 8.08 -3.59 1.23
CA GLU A 21 8.39 -3.84 -0.16
C GLU A 21 7.57 -2.91 -1.05
N VAL A 22 8.24 -2.18 -1.93
CA VAL A 22 7.63 -1.23 -2.87
C VAL A 22 7.95 -1.65 -4.30
N GLN A 23 6.92 -1.89 -5.10
CA GLN A 23 7.05 -2.27 -6.52
C GLN A 23 6.24 -1.33 -7.39
N THR A 24 6.88 -0.75 -8.41
CA THR A 24 6.22 0.10 -9.41
C THR A 24 6.05 -0.66 -10.71
N ASN A 25 4.83 -0.67 -11.25
CA ASN A 25 4.52 -1.34 -12.51
C ASN A 25 3.48 -0.53 -13.32
N GLY A 26 3.92 0.00 -14.47
CA GLY A 26 3.05 0.78 -15.34
C GLY A 26 2.45 2.00 -14.65
N ASN A 27 1.14 1.98 -14.39
CA ASN A 27 0.38 3.06 -13.77
C ASN A 27 0.02 2.77 -12.29
N TYR A 28 0.61 1.75 -11.68
CA TYR A 28 0.35 1.44 -10.28
C TYR A 28 1.61 1.15 -9.47
N VAL A 29 1.50 1.40 -8.18
CA VAL A 29 2.51 1.11 -7.17
C VAL A 29 1.91 0.11 -6.19
N THR A 30 2.60 -1.00 -5.96
CA THR A 30 2.22 -2.00 -4.97
C THR A 30 3.14 -1.85 -3.76
N ILE A 31 2.55 -1.77 -2.58
CA ILE A 31 3.24 -1.62 -1.30
C ILE A 31 2.80 -2.78 -0.40
N ARG A 32 3.78 -3.43 0.22
CA ARG A 32 3.56 -4.42 1.28
C ARG A 32 4.00 -3.78 2.59
N PRO A 33 3.05 -3.31 3.42
CA PRO A 33 3.40 -2.69 4.70
C PRO A 33 4.07 -3.69 5.66
N ASP A 34 4.86 -3.16 6.59
CA ASP A 34 5.51 -3.98 7.62
C ASP A 34 4.50 -4.50 8.66
N GLY A 35 3.36 -3.83 8.81
CA GLY A 35 2.32 -4.15 9.78
C GLY A 35 0.93 -3.74 9.32
N GLY A 36 -0.01 -3.72 10.27
CA GLY A 36 -1.43 -3.50 9.99
C GLY A 36 -2.12 -4.75 9.44
N GLN A 37 -3.38 -4.61 9.04
CA GLN A 37 -4.18 -5.72 8.51
C GLN A 37 -4.05 -5.89 6.99
N ALA A 38 -3.62 -4.85 6.29
CA ALA A 38 -3.40 -4.90 4.85
C ALA A 38 -2.06 -5.54 4.53
N LYS A 39 -2.06 -6.68 3.88
CA LYS A 39 -0.83 -7.31 3.39
C LYS A 39 -0.36 -6.72 2.05
N VAL A 40 -1.29 -6.22 1.26
CA VAL A 40 -1.00 -5.62 -0.03
C VAL A 40 -1.86 -4.39 -0.22
N ILE A 41 -1.22 -3.28 -0.58
CA ILE A 41 -1.87 -2.03 -0.96
C ILE A 41 -1.40 -1.69 -2.36
N ARG A 42 -2.33 -1.34 -3.25
CA ARG A 42 -2.02 -0.89 -4.60
C ARG A 42 -2.62 0.49 -4.83
N LEU A 43 -1.78 1.43 -5.21
CA LEU A 43 -2.17 2.75 -5.66
C LEU A 43 -2.12 2.77 -7.18
N GLU A 44 -3.25 3.01 -7.81
CA GLU A 44 -3.39 3.07 -9.27
C GLU A 44 -3.61 4.54 -9.66
N VAL A 45 -2.68 5.11 -10.40
CA VAL A 45 -2.82 6.47 -10.93
C VAL A 45 -3.74 6.41 -12.15
N MET A 46 -4.99 6.84 -11.98
CA MET A 46 -6.00 6.78 -13.02
C MET A 46 -5.92 7.96 -13.98
N ASN A 47 -5.61 9.15 -13.47
CA ASN A 47 -5.37 10.38 -14.21
C ASN A 47 -4.72 11.43 -13.31
N ASP A 48 -4.61 12.66 -13.78
CA ASP A 48 -3.98 13.78 -13.07
C ASP A 48 -4.62 14.09 -11.70
N ASN A 49 -5.88 13.71 -11.49
CA ASN A 49 -6.70 14.07 -10.32
C ASN A 49 -7.09 12.87 -9.46
N ILE A 50 -6.89 11.64 -9.94
CA ILE A 50 -7.44 10.44 -9.30
C ILE A 50 -6.33 9.41 -9.07
N ILE A 51 -6.13 9.06 -7.82
CA ILE A 51 -5.37 7.89 -7.39
C ILE A 51 -6.34 6.94 -6.70
N ARG A 52 -6.52 5.75 -7.27
CA ARG A 52 -7.34 4.70 -6.71
C ARG A 52 -6.52 3.86 -5.75
N VAL A 53 -7.06 3.57 -4.57
CA VAL A 53 -6.44 2.66 -3.61
C VAL A 53 -7.22 1.35 -3.58
N ARG A 54 -6.47 0.24 -3.70
CA ARG A 54 -6.97 -1.12 -3.49
C ARG A 54 -6.13 -1.76 -2.40
N ALA A 55 -6.76 -2.51 -1.53
CA ALA A 55 -6.03 -3.23 -0.47
C ALA A 55 -6.66 -4.61 -0.22
N THR A 56 -5.86 -5.50 0.35
CA THR A 56 -6.31 -6.83 0.75
C THR A 56 -5.53 -7.31 1.97
N SER A 57 -6.18 -8.11 2.80
CA SER A 57 -5.54 -8.89 3.87
C SER A 57 -4.91 -10.20 3.39
N LYS A 58 -5.05 -10.52 2.09
CA LYS A 58 -4.45 -11.70 1.45
C LYS A 58 -3.11 -11.34 0.81
N ASP A 59 -2.32 -12.34 0.45
CA ASP A 59 -0.97 -12.15 -0.11
C ASP A 59 -0.97 -11.57 -1.53
N ALA A 60 -2.12 -11.57 -2.22
CA ALA A 60 -2.28 -10.96 -3.53
C ALA A 60 -3.65 -10.30 -3.70
N LEU A 61 -3.69 -9.20 -4.43
CA LEU A 61 -4.93 -8.59 -4.89
C LEU A 61 -5.56 -9.48 -5.97
N PRO A 62 -6.86 -9.73 -5.92
CA PRO A 62 -7.53 -10.49 -6.97
C PRO A 62 -7.47 -9.72 -8.30
N ASP A 63 -7.13 -10.42 -9.38
CA ASP A 63 -7.03 -9.83 -10.72
C ASP A 63 -8.40 -9.49 -11.31
N LYS A 64 -9.46 -10.08 -10.78
CA LYS A 64 -10.85 -9.89 -11.25
C LYS A 64 -11.84 -10.04 -10.08
N PRO A 65 -13.04 -9.47 -10.18
CA PRO A 65 -13.63 -8.85 -11.36
C PRO A 65 -13.19 -7.40 -11.57
N ALA A 66 -13.19 -6.96 -12.83
CA ALA A 66 -13.12 -5.54 -13.13
C ALA A 66 -14.28 -4.84 -12.42
N SER A 67 -14.00 -3.77 -11.69
CA SER A 67 -15.05 -3.01 -11.02
C SER A 67 -15.99 -2.43 -12.06
N LEU A 68 -17.28 -2.73 -11.97
CA LEU A 68 -18.32 -2.16 -12.83
C LEU A 68 -18.43 -0.64 -12.69
N MET A 69 -17.84 -0.08 -11.63
CA MET A 69 -17.86 1.37 -11.36
C MET A 69 -16.69 2.12 -12.00
N ILE A 70 -15.80 1.41 -12.69
CA ILE A 70 -14.62 2.03 -13.31
C ILE A 70 -14.77 1.89 -14.81
N VAL A 71 -14.93 3.03 -15.46
CA VAL A 71 -14.78 3.11 -16.91
C VAL A 71 -13.32 2.79 -17.24
N PRO A 72 -13.03 1.88 -18.18
CA PRO A 72 -11.68 1.65 -18.65
C PRO A 72 -11.06 2.98 -19.08
N GLN A 73 -10.07 3.43 -18.32
CA GLN A 73 -9.37 4.66 -18.65
C GLN A 73 -8.09 4.33 -19.39
N VAL A 74 -7.71 5.19 -20.30
CA VAL A 74 -6.39 5.11 -20.92
C VAL A 74 -5.37 5.28 -19.80
N ALA A 75 -4.45 4.34 -19.69
CA ALA A 75 -3.37 4.45 -18.71
C ALA A 75 -2.69 5.81 -18.82
N PRO A 76 -2.38 6.47 -17.69
CA PRO A 76 -1.70 7.75 -17.72
C PRO A 76 -0.39 7.64 -18.50
N ALA A 77 -0.01 8.69 -19.22
CA ALA A 77 1.20 8.71 -20.00
C ALA A 77 2.41 8.36 -19.11
N LYS A 78 3.37 7.63 -19.65
CA LYS A 78 4.61 7.31 -18.95
C LYS A 78 5.28 8.60 -18.45
N GLY A 79 5.55 8.69 -17.14
CA GLY A 79 6.13 9.88 -16.53
C GLY A 79 5.13 10.95 -16.08
N SER A 80 3.81 10.69 -16.21
CA SER A 80 2.77 11.61 -15.69
C SER A 80 2.64 11.60 -14.18
N TYR A 81 3.29 10.68 -13.49
CA TYR A 81 3.33 10.60 -12.03
C TYR A 81 4.73 10.24 -11.56
N ALA A 82 5.03 10.55 -10.31
CA ALA A 82 6.29 10.24 -9.64
C ALA A 82 6.06 9.38 -8.40
N VAL A 83 7.01 8.50 -8.12
CA VAL A 83 7.05 7.69 -6.90
C VAL A 83 8.36 7.99 -6.20
N SER A 84 8.31 8.29 -4.90
CA SER A 84 9.48 8.45 -4.05
C SER A 84 9.27 7.72 -2.71
N GLU A 85 10.37 7.27 -2.14
CA GLU A 85 10.40 6.77 -0.77
C GLU A 85 11.06 7.83 0.10
N GLU A 86 10.35 8.29 1.12
CA GLU A 86 10.77 9.36 2.02
C GLU A 86 10.73 8.83 3.46
N GLY A 87 11.85 8.26 3.92
CA GLY A 87 11.94 7.64 5.24
C GLY A 87 10.92 6.52 5.41
N GLU A 88 9.99 6.70 6.36
CA GLU A 88 8.92 5.75 6.69
C GLU A 88 7.70 5.83 5.78
N THR A 89 7.76 6.61 4.70
CA THR A 89 6.64 6.81 3.80
C THR A 89 6.98 6.50 2.34
N VAL A 90 5.94 6.15 1.59
CA VAL A 90 5.97 6.07 0.12
C VAL A 90 5.04 7.14 -0.42
N VAL A 91 5.55 7.99 -1.29
CA VAL A 91 4.81 9.09 -1.90
C VAL A 91 4.53 8.78 -3.36
N VAL A 92 3.27 8.82 -3.74
CA VAL A 92 2.81 8.73 -5.14
C VAL A 92 2.19 10.06 -5.52
N LYS A 93 2.83 10.79 -6.43
CA LYS A 93 2.44 12.14 -6.82
C LYS A 93 1.98 12.15 -8.27
N ALA A 94 0.69 12.38 -8.50
CA ALA A 94 0.14 12.79 -9.79
C ALA A 94 0.18 14.32 -9.93
N LYS A 95 -0.38 14.88 -10.99
CA LYS A 95 -0.29 16.33 -11.26
C LYS A 95 -1.00 17.15 -10.17
N ASN A 96 -2.22 16.81 -9.81
CA ASN A 96 -3.08 17.59 -8.91
C ASN A 96 -3.35 16.91 -7.57
N VAL A 97 -2.94 15.66 -7.39
CA VAL A 97 -3.14 14.90 -6.16
C VAL A 97 -1.89 14.12 -5.78
N LYS A 98 -1.64 14.04 -4.49
CA LYS A 98 -0.54 13.27 -3.90
C LYS A 98 -1.10 12.31 -2.85
N ALA A 99 -0.70 11.06 -2.91
CA ALA A 99 -0.94 10.06 -1.89
C ALA A 99 0.35 9.75 -1.13
N VAL A 100 0.28 9.75 0.19
CA VAL A 100 1.39 9.39 1.10
C VAL A 100 0.97 8.16 1.88
N VAL A 101 1.75 7.10 1.80
CA VAL A 101 1.49 5.81 2.46
C VAL A 101 2.50 5.57 3.56
N GLN A 102 2.05 5.31 4.77
CA GLN A 102 2.91 4.90 5.89
C GLN A 102 3.35 3.45 5.70
N LYS A 103 4.65 3.19 5.68
CA LYS A 103 5.21 1.85 5.49
C LYS A 103 4.83 0.90 6.63
N ALA A 104 4.79 1.41 7.85
CA ALA A 104 4.51 0.61 9.04
C ALA A 104 3.07 0.08 9.10
N THR A 105 2.08 0.89 8.69
CA THR A 105 0.65 0.58 8.90
C THR A 105 -0.14 0.43 7.62
N GLY A 106 0.39 0.96 6.49
CA GLY A 106 -0.34 1.07 5.25
C GLY A 106 -1.42 2.16 5.24
N GLU A 107 -1.41 3.07 6.22
CA GLU A 107 -2.29 4.24 6.24
C GLU A 107 -2.01 5.13 5.02
N VAL A 108 -3.06 5.58 4.36
CA VAL A 108 -2.97 6.48 3.20
C VAL A 108 -3.53 7.84 3.54
N THR A 109 -2.76 8.87 3.22
CA THR A 109 -3.16 10.27 3.35
C THR A 109 -3.08 10.95 1.98
N PHE A 110 -4.11 11.70 1.62
CA PHE A 110 -4.17 12.43 0.35
C PHE A 110 -4.02 13.93 0.56
N PHE A 111 -3.28 14.55 -0.35
CA PHE A 111 -3.05 15.98 -0.41
C PHE A 111 -3.33 16.51 -1.83
N ASP A 112 -3.71 17.77 -1.93
CA ASP A 112 -3.75 18.47 -3.22
C ASP A 112 -2.34 18.86 -3.71
N ALA A 113 -2.27 19.49 -4.89
CA ALA A 113 -1.00 19.95 -5.46
C ALA A 113 -0.31 21.04 -4.63
N ALA A 114 -1.08 21.81 -3.84
CA ALA A 114 -0.55 22.86 -2.95
C ALA A 114 -0.09 22.30 -1.59
N GLY A 115 -0.36 21.02 -1.30
CA GLY A 115 0.00 20.35 -0.05
C GLY A 115 -1.06 20.43 1.04
N ASN A 116 -2.28 20.88 0.71
CA ASN A 116 -3.38 20.87 1.66
C ASN A 116 -3.91 19.45 1.82
N LEU A 117 -4.24 19.08 3.06
CA LEU A 117 -4.84 17.79 3.37
C LEU A 117 -6.24 17.68 2.75
N LEU A 118 -6.46 16.62 1.96
CA LEU A 118 -7.76 16.29 1.38
C LEU A 118 -8.49 15.21 2.18
N LEU A 119 -7.78 14.12 2.49
CA LEU A 119 -8.32 12.96 3.19
C LEU A 119 -7.19 12.24 3.93
N LYS A 120 -7.47 11.81 5.15
CA LYS A 120 -6.61 10.95 5.95
C LYS A 120 -7.39 9.72 6.39
N GLU A 121 -6.83 8.52 6.21
CA GLU A 121 -7.36 7.29 6.80
C GLU A 121 -7.14 7.27 8.31
N ALA A 122 -7.82 6.37 9.01
CA ALA A 122 -7.60 6.14 10.45
C ALA A 122 -6.16 5.71 10.72
N GLU A 123 -5.62 6.04 11.87
CA GLU A 123 -4.21 5.87 12.24
C GLU A 123 -3.70 4.43 12.17
N GLU A 124 -4.58 3.44 12.31
CA GLU A 124 -4.22 2.02 12.21
C GLU A 124 -4.30 1.46 10.78
N GLY A 125 -4.53 2.33 9.79
CA GLY A 125 -4.68 1.94 8.40
C GLY A 125 -6.00 1.20 8.12
N LYS A 126 -5.96 0.29 7.15
CA LYS A 126 -7.15 -0.43 6.66
C LYS A 126 -7.54 -1.55 7.60
N LYS A 127 -8.85 -1.63 7.93
CA LYS A 127 -9.45 -2.74 8.69
C LYS A 127 -10.29 -3.60 7.74
N PHE A 128 -10.11 -4.91 7.85
CA PHE A 128 -10.87 -5.90 7.10
C PHE A 128 -11.76 -6.66 8.07
N TRP A 129 -13.04 -6.75 7.73
CA TRP A 129 -14.03 -7.47 8.51
C TRP A 129 -14.42 -8.72 7.72
N ASP A 130 -14.20 -9.89 8.28
CA ASP A 130 -14.79 -11.11 7.76
C ASP A 130 -16.28 -11.11 8.13
N PHE A 131 -17.09 -10.63 7.23
CA PHE A 131 -18.52 -10.91 7.29
C PHE A 131 -18.73 -12.35 6.84
N THR A 132 -18.60 -13.30 7.76
CA THR A 132 -19.32 -14.54 7.61
C THR A 132 -20.79 -14.19 7.73
N VAL A 133 -21.46 -13.95 6.61
CA VAL A 133 -22.91 -13.97 6.57
C VAL A 133 -23.26 -15.41 6.99
N PRO A 134 -23.90 -15.64 8.18
CA PRO A 134 -24.42 -16.96 8.46
C PRO A 134 -25.32 -17.29 7.27
N GLU A 135 -25.06 -18.42 6.60
CA GLU A 135 -25.99 -18.94 5.62
C GLU A 135 -27.32 -19.10 6.34
N ARG A 136 -28.14 -18.06 6.28
CA ARG A 136 -29.57 -18.25 6.50
C ARG A 136 -29.97 -19.17 5.37
N GLU A 137 -30.27 -20.40 5.72
CA GLU A 137 -31.06 -21.26 4.89
C GLU A 137 -32.26 -20.43 4.42
N LEU A 138 -32.13 -19.83 3.25
CA LEU A 138 -33.26 -19.36 2.49
C LEU A 138 -33.98 -20.66 2.08
N GLY A 139 -34.83 -21.13 2.98
CA GLY A 139 -35.73 -22.24 2.71
C GLY A 139 -36.67 -21.88 1.55
N MET A 140 -36.14 -21.86 0.35
CA MET A 140 -36.94 -21.95 -0.86
C MET A 140 -37.42 -23.38 -0.95
N LYS A 141 -38.61 -23.62 -0.37
CA LYS A 141 -39.40 -24.77 -0.76
C LYS A 141 -39.73 -24.61 -2.23
N THR A 142 -39.03 -25.32 -3.10
CA THR A 142 -39.51 -25.58 -4.45
C THR A 142 -40.74 -26.45 -4.34
N GLY A 143 -41.91 -25.86 -4.57
CA GLY A 143 -43.17 -26.59 -4.77
C GLY A 143 -43.22 -27.22 -6.15
#